data_0a5b5fb7d1c8a57ba2a600d3590cf9ec
#
_entry.id   0a5b5fb7d1c8a57ba2a600d3590cf9ec
#
_cell.length_a   1.000
_cell.length_b   1.000
_cell.length_c   1.000
_cell.angle_alpha   90.00
_cell.angle_beta   90.00
_cell.angle_gamma   90.00
#
_symmetry.space_group_name_H-M   'P 1'
#
loop_
_entity.id
_entity.type
_entity.pdbx_description
1 polymer ?
#
loop_
_entity_poly.entity_id
_entity_poly.type
_entity_poly.pdbx_seq_one_letter_code
_entity_poly.pdbx_strand_id
1 'polypeptide(L)'
;MSNNMDYSAGAAWMDGKVIPISEAKISVLDWGLTRSDITYDVVHVWNGAFFRIDDYLERFSTSMSKLRLDVELDREEIRSALVDLISTSGLKSAYVSMVASRGTPIIPGTRDPRSCKNHFYAWA
;
A
#
# COMPACT_ATOMS: atom_id res chain seq x y z
N MET A 1 -2.10 28.27 -1.65
CA MET A 1 -3.45 27.71 -1.71
C MET A 1 -3.53 26.42 -0.95
N SER A 2 -4.37 26.36 0.02
CA SER A 2 -4.49 25.14 0.80
C SER A 2 -5.20 24.09 -0.03
N ASN A 3 -4.68 22.88 0.07
CA ASN A 3 -5.26 21.72 -0.54
C ASN A 3 -6.31 21.16 0.43
N ASN A 4 -7.57 21.49 0.22
CA ASN A 4 -8.65 21.12 1.12
C ASN A 4 -9.06 19.67 0.91
N MET A 5 -8.10 18.75 1.07
CA MET A 5 -8.37 17.33 1.00
C MET A 5 -9.17 16.88 2.21
N ASP A 6 -10.24 16.14 1.96
CA ASP A 6 -11.07 15.58 3.02
C ASP A 6 -10.65 14.14 3.28
N TYR A 7 -10.02 13.91 4.43
CA TYR A 7 -9.60 12.59 4.87
C TYR A 7 -10.53 11.99 5.93
N SER A 8 -11.70 12.59 6.16
CA SER A 8 -12.59 12.15 7.24
C SER A 8 -13.09 10.72 7.06
N ALA A 9 -13.21 10.25 5.83
CA ALA A 9 -13.63 8.87 5.54
C ALA A 9 -12.44 7.90 5.41
N GLY A 10 -11.23 8.42 5.51
CA GLY A 10 -10.01 7.65 5.35
C GLY A 10 -9.08 8.24 4.31
N ALA A 11 -7.91 7.64 4.18
CA ALA A 11 -6.89 8.11 3.25
C ALA A 11 -6.11 6.93 2.68
N ALA A 12 -5.42 7.17 1.57
CA ALA A 12 -4.53 6.19 0.97
C ALA A 12 -3.21 6.84 0.57
N TRP A 13 -2.14 6.07 0.69
CA TRP A 13 -0.86 6.39 0.08
C TRP A 13 -0.76 5.59 -1.21
N MET A 14 -0.69 6.26 -2.33
CA MET A 14 -0.71 5.60 -3.64
C MET A 14 0.16 6.39 -4.61
N ASP A 15 1.11 5.71 -5.21
CA ASP A 15 2.02 6.30 -6.21
C ASP A 15 2.72 7.57 -5.72
N GLY A 16 3.16 7.54 -4.44
CA GLY A 16 3.91 8.65 -3.84
C GLY A 16 3.06 9.77 -3.28
N LYS A 17 1.75 9.63 -3.24
CA LYS A 17 0.84 10.68 -2.78
C LYS A 17 -0.14 10.15 -1.74
N VAL A 18 -0.50 11.04 -0.81
CA VAL A 18 -1.61 10.77 0.12
C VAL A 18 -2.87 11.42 -0.48
N ILE A 19 -3.90 10.61 -0.65
CA ILE A 19 -5.16 11.02 -1.26
C ILE A 19 -6.34 10.58 -0.38
N PRO A 20 -7.51 11.25 -0.52
CA PRO A 20 -8.72 10.77 0.15
C PRO A 20 -9.06 9.34 -0.29
N ILE A 21 -9.63 8.56 0.61
CA ILE A 21 -9.93 7.14 0.34
C ILE A 21 -10.84 6.97 -0.88
N SER A 22 -11.75 7.90 -1.11
CA SER A 22 -12.67 7.85 -2.26
C SER A 22 -11.95 7.95 -3.61
N GLU A 23 -10.71 8.46 -3.62
CA GLU A 23 -9.92 8.59 -4.84
C GLU A 23 -8.94 7.43 -5.05
N ALA A 24 -8.84 6.54 -4.06
CA ALA A 24 -7.94 5.39 -4.16
C ALA A 24 -8.59 4.30 -5.02
N LYS A 25 -7.99 4.05 -6.17
CA LYS A 25 -8.52 3.11 -7.17
C LYS A 25 -7.40 2.30 -7.76
N ILE A 26 -7.72 1.08 -8.15
CA ILE A 26 -6.81 0.20 -8.88
C ILE A 26 -7.45 -0.23 -10.19
N SER A 27 -6.59 -0.46 -11.18
CA SER A 27 -7.02 -0.92 -12.49
C SER A 27 -7.66 -2.30 -12.43
N VAL A 28 -8.68 -2.54 -13.23
CA VAL A 28 -9.25 -3.88 -13.42
C VAL A 28 -8.26 -4.85 -14.04
N LEU A 29 -7.16 -4.36 -14.61
CA LEU A 29 -6.10 -5.19 -15.18
C LEU A 29 -5.10 -5.68 -14.13
N ASP A 30 -5.23 -5.25 -12.88
CA ASP A 30 -4.34 -5.64 -11.79
C ASP A 30 -4.55 -7.11 -11.44
N TRP A 31 -3.48 -7.90 -11.50
CA TRP A 31 -3.56 -9.33 -11.21
C TRP A 31 -3.78 -9.65 -9.74
N GLY A 32 -3.49 -8.70 -8.85
CA GLY A 32 -3.89 -8.83 -7.45
C GLY A 32 -5.39 -8.98 -7.32
N LEU A 33 -6.14 -8.20 -8.11
CA LEU A 33 -7.59 -8.24 -8.14
C LEU A 33 -8.12 -9.47 -8.89
N THR A 34 -7.62 -9.71 -10.11
CA THR A 34 -8.21 -10.70 -11.00
C THR A 34 -7.68 -12.12 -10.80
N ARG A 35 -6.50 -12.27 -10.18
CA ARG A 35 -5.84 -13.56 -9.99
C ARG A 35 -5.48 -13.83 -8.54
N SER A 36 -5.90 -12.99 -7.63
CA SER A 36 -5.61 -13.11 -6.20
C SER A 36 -4.10 -13.18 -5.90
N ASP A 37 -3.28 -12.52 -6.74
CA ASP A 37 -1.83 -12.50 -6.62
C ASP A 37 -1.40 -11.26 -5.84
N ILE A 38 -1.61 -11.31 -4.54
CA ILE A 38 -1.53 -10.15 -3.68
C ILE A 38 -1.22 -10.59 -2.25
N THR A 39 -0.52 -9.75 -1.51
CA THR A 39 -0.38 -9.93 -0.06
C THR A 39 -0.61 -8.60 0.64
N TYR A 40 -1.02 -8.67 1.89
CA TYR A 40 -1.21 -7.47 2.69
C TYR A 40 -0.88 -7.76 4.15
N ASP A 41 -0.67 -6.68 4.89
CA ASP A 41 -0.56 -6.74 6.33
C ASP A 41 -1.25 -5.52 6.92
N VAL A 42 -1.60 -5.58 8.20
CA VAL A 42 -2.32 -4.50 8.86
C VAL A 42 -1.57 -4.13 10.12
N VAL A 43 -1.33 -2.84 10.29
CA VAL A 43 -0.69 -2.30 11.47
C VAL A 43 -1.65 -1.32 12.17
N HIS A 44 -1.71 -1.39 13.50
CA HIS A 44 -2.58 -0.53 14.29
C HIS A 44 -1.87 0.78 14.61
N VAL A 45 -2.58 1.88 14.43
CA VAL A 45 -2.16 3.22 14.87
C VAL A 45 -3.05 3.63 16.03
N TRP A 46 -2.44 3.98 17.14
CA TRP A 46 -3.13 4.44 18.32
C TRP A 46 -2.55 5.79 18.75
N ASN A 47 -3.41 6.79 18.82
CA ASN A 47 -3.03 8.15 19.22
C ASN A 47 -1.81 8.67 18.42
N GLY A 48 -1.80 8.40 17.13
CA GLY A 48 -0.75 8.83 16.20
C GLY A 48 0.51 7.98 16.19
N ALA A 49 0.57 6.93 16.98
CA ALA A 49 1.75 6.05 17.06
C ALA A 49 1.46 4.66 16.52
N PHE A 50 2.36 4.16 15.69
CA PHE A 50 2.27 2.80 15.15
C PHE A 50 2.63 1.77 16.21
N PHE A 51 1.82 0.74 16.35
CA PHE A 51 2.08 -0.36 17.27
C PHE A 51 2.95 -1.41 16.57
N ARG A 52 4.17 -1.61 17.09
CA ARG A 52 5.10 -2.66 16.65
C ARG A 52 5.32 -2.68 15.13
N ILE A 53 5.46 -1.51 14.55
CA ILE A 53 5.57 -1.36 13.08
C ILE A 53 6.71 -2.23 12.48
N ASP A 54 7.82 -2.36 13.19
CA ASP A 54 8.95 -3.15 12.68
C ASP A 54 8.62 -4.62 12.51
N ASP A 55 7.84 -5.18 13.42
CA ASP A 55 7.40 -6.58 13.34
C ASP A 55 6.50 -6.81 12.13
N TYR A 56 5.59 -5.86 11.87
CA TYR A 56 4.68 -5.97 10.74
C TYR A 56 5.38 -5.73 9.42
N LEU A 57 6.35 -4.82 9.37
CA LEU A 57 7.16 -4.60 8.18
C LEU A 57 8.00 -5.84 7.86
N GLU A 58 8.55 -6.50 8.86
CA GLU A 58 9.29 -7.74 8.66
C GLU A 58 8.38 -8.84 8.12
N ARG A 59 7.20 -9.00 8.70
CA ARG A 59 6.22 -10.00 8.24
C ARG A 59 5.76 -9.71 6.82
N PHE A 60 5.48 -8.46 6.50
CA PHE A 60 5.10 -8.04 5.16
C PHE A 60 6.21 -8.33 4.15
N SER A 61 7.44 -8.00 4.51
CA SER A 61 8.62 -8.27 3.68
C SER A 61 8.79 -9.76 3.41
N THR A 62 8.60 -10.59 4.43
CA THR A 62 8.66 -12.04 4.29
C THR A 62 7.57 -12.56 3.34
N SER A 63 6.35 -12.03 3.47
CA SER A 63 5.25 -12.41 2.59
C SER A 63 5.53 -12.03 1.14
N MET A 64 6.04 -10.83 0.90
CA MET A 64 6.43 -10.41 -0.44
C MET A 64 7.51 -11.32 -1.02
N SER A 65 8.50 -11.67 -0.22
CA SER A 65 9.58 -12.55 -0.66
C SER A 65 9.05 -13.93 -1.07
N LYS A 66 8.13 -14.48 -0.30
CA LYS A 66 7.53 -15.80 -0.61
C LYS A 66 6.73 -15.77 -1.91
N LEU A 67 6.11 -14.66 -2.24
CA LEU A 67 5.35 -14.50 -3.48
C LEU A 67 6.21 -13.95 -4.61
N ARG A 68 7.48 -13.66 -4.36
CA ARG A 68 8.41 -13.07 -5.32
C ARG A 68 7.88 -11.74 -5.87
N LEU A 69 7.36 -10.91 -4.97
CA LEU A 69 6.93 -9.55 -5.29
C LEU A 69 8.07 -8.58 -5.01
N ASP A 70 8.30 -7.68 -5.95
CA ASP A 70 9.26 -6.59 -5.79
C ASP A 70 8.55 -5.28 -6.15
N VAL A 71 8.15 -4.54 -5.11
CA VAL A 71 7.45 -3.27 -5.29
C VAL A 71 8.41 -2.09 -5.47
N GLU A 72 9.71 -2.38 -5.55
CA GLU A 72 10.77 -1.39 -5.76
C GLU A 72 10.86 -0.34 -4.64
N LEU A 73 10.40 -0.72 -3.45
CA LEU A 73 10.54 0.07 -2.23
C LEU A 73 11.20 -0.80 -1.17
N ASP A 74 12.21 -0.26 -0.51
CA ASP A 74 12.81 -0.97 0.61
C ASP A 74 11.96 -0.77 1.89
N ARG A 75 12.36 -1.42 2.97
CA ARG A 75 11.60 -1.37 4.23
C ARG A 75 11.45 0.06 4.75
N GLU A 76 12.52 0.87 4.66
CA GLU A 76 12.47 2.24 5.16
C GLU A 76 11.59 3.14 4.29
N GLU A 77 11.56 2.90 3.00
CA GLU A 77 10.66 3.62 2.09
C GLU A 77 9.20 3.26 2.37
N ILE A 78 8.91 1.99 2.65
CA ILE A 78 7.58 1.57 3.04
C ILE A 78 7.19 2.20 4.38
N ARG A 79 8.10 2.19 5.37
CA ARG A 79 7.87 2.86 6.65
C ARG A 79 7.52 4.33 6.43
N SER A 80 8.31 5.02 5.61
CA SER A 80 8.09 6.44 5.30
C SER A 80 6.72 6.68 4.67
N ALA A 81 6.28 5.79 3.79
CA ALA A 81 4.96 5.86 3.18
C ALA A 81 3.85 5.77 4.22
N LEU A 82 3.96 4.85 5.18
CA LEU A 82 2.97 4.69 6.24
C LEU A 82 2.96 5.90 7.18
N VAL A 83 4.13 6.42 7.52
CA VAL A 83 4.24 7.63 8.35
C VAL A 83 3.63 8.84 7.63
N ASP A 84 3.92 8.99 6.35
CA ASP A 84 3.35 10.07 5.53
C ASP A 84 1.82 9.97 5.46
N LEU A 85 1.30 8.77 5.27
CA LEU A 85 -0.14 8.52 5.25
C LEU A 85 -0.82 9.03 6.53
N ILE A 86 -0.29 8.67 7.67
CA ILE A 86 -0.89 9.03 8.96
C ILE A 86 -0.66 10.50 9.29
N SER A 87 0.53 11.03 9.07
CA SER A 87 0.82 12.43 9.38
C SER A 87 0.05 13.39 8.49
N THR A 88 -0.06 13.11 7.20
CA THR A 88 -0.76 13.96 6.24
C THR A 88 -2.27 13.90 6.44
N SER A 89 -2.83 12.71 6.66
CA SER A 89 -4.27 12.54 6.86
C SER A 89 -4.75 13.06 8.22
N GLY A 90 -3.88 13.12 9.21
CA GLY A 90 -4.25 13.51 10.56
C GLY A 90 -5.03 12.47 11.33
N LEU A 91 -5.13 11.25 10.84
CA LEU A 91 -5.81 10.16 11.52
C LEU A 91 -5.03 9.78 12.77
N LYS A 92 -5.72 9.70 13.91
CA LYS A 92 -5.09 9.43 15.20
C LYS A 92 -5.18 7.97 15.62
N SER A 93 -6.29 7.32 15.30
CA SER A 93 -6.50 5.92 15.63
C SER A 93 -7.08 5.23 14.40
N ALA A 94 -6.36 4.26 13.89
CA ALA A 94 -6.72 3.61 12.62
C ALA A 94 -6.02 2.26 12.50
N TYR A 95 -6.55 1.42 11.64
CA TYR A 95 -5.83 0.29 11.11
C TYR A 95 -5.31 0.68 9.73
N VAL A 96 -4.01 0.49 9.52
CA VAL A 96 -3.38 0.78 8.24
C VAL A 96 -3.12 -0.52 7.51
N SER A 97 -3.77 -0.70 6.37
CA SER A 97 -3.50 -1.82 5.48
C SER A 97 -2.36 -1.44 4.55
N MET A 98 -1.34 -2.27 4.49
CA MET A 98 -0.28 -2.15 3.49
C MET A 98 -0.37 -3.34 2.55
N VAL A 99 -0.29 -3.05 1.26
CA VAL A 99 -0.63 -4.01 0.21
C VAL A 99 0.50 -4.07 -0.82
N ALA A 100 0.85 -5.28 -1.22
CA ALA A 100 1.72 -5.51 -2.35
C ALA A 100 1.01 -6.43 -3.34
N SER A 101 0.73 -5.91 -4.52
CA SER A 101 0.02 -6.60 -5.58
C SER A 101 0.96 -6.94 -6.73
N ARG A 102 0.66 -8.02 -7.45
CA ARG A 102 1.38 -8.35 -8.69
C ARG A 102 1.31 -7.18 -9.68
N GLY A 103 0.24 -6.41 -9.64
CA GLY A 103 0.09 -5.25 -10.50
C GLY A 103 -0.33 -5.61 -11.90
N THR A 104 -0.12 -4.66 -12.81
CA THR A 104 -0.56 -4.81 -14.19
C THR A 104 0.58 -5.34 -15.08
N PRO A 105 0.26 -6.18 -16.08
CA PRO A 105 1.27 -6.64 -17.02
C PRO A 105 1.76 -5.48 -17.89
N ILE A 106 3.08 -5.43 -18.08
CA ILE A 106 3.70 -4.44 -18.98
C ILE A 106 3.49 -4.83 -20.44
N ILE A 107 3.47 -6.15 -20.70
CA ILE A 107 3.26 -6.69 -22.06
C ILE A 107 1.80 -7.14 -22.17
N PRO A 108 1.00 -6.51 -23.03
CA PRO A 108 -0.40 -6.91 -23.20
C PRO A 108 -0.55 -8.38 -23.60
N GLY A 109 -1.52 -9.07 -22.98
CA GLY A 109 -1.83 -10.45 -23.32
C GLY A 109 -0.88 -11.49 -22.76
N THR A 110 0.14 -11.07 -22.01
CA THR A 110 1.06 -12.03 -21.38
C THR A 110 0.38 -12.81 -20.27
N ARG A 111 0.86 -14.03 -20.03
CA ARG A 111 0.49 -14.83 -18.87
C ARG A 111 1.65 -14.99 -17.88
N ASP A 112 2.75 -14.31 -18.15
CA ASP A 112 3.96 -14.41 -17.32
C ASP A 112 3.92 -13.37 -16.21
N PRO A 113 3.82 -13.78 -14.93
CA PRO A 113 3.77 -12.84 -13.82
C PRO A 113 5.05 -11.99 -13.69
N ARG A 114 6.16 -12.45 -14.26
CA ARG A 114 7.41 -11.68 -14.24
C ARG A 114 7.32 -10.41 -15.09
N SER A 115 6.34 -10.33 -15.99
CA SER A 115 6.13 -9.16 -16.84
C SER A 115 5.25 -8.11 -16.18
N CYS A 116 4.78 -8.35 -14.97
CA CYS A 116 3.95 -7.38 -14.25
C CYS A 116 4.81 -6.39 -13.50
N LYS A 117 4.34 -5.16 -13.43
CA LYS A 117 4.90 -4.16 -12.52
C LYS A 117 4.17 -4.27 -11.20
N ASN A 118 4.89 -4.72 -10.16
CA ASN A 118 4.29 -4.88 -8.83
C ASN A 118 3.94 -3.51 -8.25
N HIS A 119 2.86 -3.48 -7.49
CA HIS A 119 2.30 -2.23 -6.99
C HIS A 119 2.15 -2.28 -5.48
N PHE A 120 2.71 -1.29 -4.80
CA PHE A 120 2.52 -1.07 -3.37
C PHE A 120 1.57 0.09 -3.15
N TYR A 121 0.62 -0.10 -2.24
CA TYR A 121 -0.21 0.99 -1.73
C TYR A 121 -0.62 0.68 -0.30
N ALA A 122 -1.03 1.71 0.41
CA ALA A 122 -1.50 1.58 1.79
C ALA A 122 -2.73 2.46 1.98
N TRP A 123 -3.59 2.06 2.92
CA TRP A 123 -4.78 2.86 3.19
C TRP A 123 -5.23 2.69 4.63
N ALA A 124 -5.95 3.67 5.12
CA ALA A 124 -6.46 3.71 6.48
C ALA A 124 -7.86 4.33 6.53
#